data_3f06d470fbe9577148b2cbf51c268c59
#
_entry.id   3f06d470fbe9577148b2cbf51c268c59
#
_cell.length_a   1.000
_cell.length_b   1.000
_cell.length_c   1.000
_cell.angle_alpha   90.00
_cell.angle_beta   90.00
_cell.angle_gamma   90.00
#
_symmetry.space_group_name_H-M   'P 1'
#
loop_
_entity.id
_entity.type
_entity.pdbx_description
1 polymer ?
#
loop_
_entity_poly.entity_id
_entity_poly.type
_entity_poly.pdbx_seq_one_letter_code
_entity_poly.pdbx_strand_id
1 'polypeptide(L)'
;MWHSIPLTLFWFVYFGSLGIFYPYFALYLRENAGLTGTQVGLILAISPFIGMLTQPFWGHLADRTGARSRMLAFLTLGTALGYWGLGIVEGFWPIVVATAALAVVGTAIFPIMTSVSLAILRDEGRHAFGRVRVWGTIGYFILILAFPWMLAAVQPPIGSASAVNSAQPGLGLMFPITASLVFGAALIAFLLPKAGAVALRAARGDWRELAHNRAFLRFLLFALIAHFLMHGPMWLFPLFVRSRGGDIGTIRNMWILMLLFEIPLVLSTGSGLKRLGARGLLGVGVLIGGLRWFLCAMITDATFLFAVQALHGVTVVGLNLGSPLYLDVVAPEKLRSTAQGILSMVSAGIAGIASNVSAGWLIDRSGIDLLYLICGVGALTLGAFAWWILPGVQRSTDEIRAIALPGDTIA
;
A
#
# COMPACT_ATOMS: atom_id res chain seq x y z
N MET A 1 -2.40 24.94 16.40
CA MET A 1 -3.11 23.76 16.96
C MET A 1 -4.50 23.52 16.37
N TRP A 2 -5.36 24.53 16.16
CA TRP A 2 -6.72 24.30 15.65
C TRP A 2 -6.80 23.84 14.19
N HIS A 3 -5.80 24.17 13.35
CA HIS A 3 -5.75 23.78 11.94
C HIS A 3 -5.33 22.31 11.71
N SER A 4 -4.70 21.66 12.69
CA SER A 4 -4.27 20.27 12.59
C SER A 4 -5.41 19.27 12.89
N ILE A 5 -6.47 19.69 13.61
CA ILE A 5 -7.60 18.80 13.99
C ILE A 5 -8.34 18.26 12.75
N PRO A 6 -8.84 19.10 11.80
CA PRO A 6 -9.51 18.59 10.61
C PRO A 6 -8.61 17.68 9.78
N LEU A 7 -7.31 18.01 9.70
CA LEU A 7 -6.34 17.20 8.99
C LEU A 7 -6.15 15.83 9.64
N THR A 8 -6.03 15.80 10.97
CA THR A 8 -5.92 14.56 11.75
C THR A 8 -7.15 13.67 11.60
N LEU A 9 -8.35 14.27 11.68
CA LEU A 9 -9.61 13.56 11.46
C LEU A 9 -9.73 13.03 10.05
N PHE A 10 -9.28 13.79 9.04
CA PHE A 10 -9.25 13.33 7.65
C PHE A 10 -8.38 12.08 7.50
N TRP A 11 -7.14 12.09 8.04
CA TRP A 11 -6.27 10.94 8.01
C TRP A 11 -6.90 9.73 8.71
N PHE A 12 -7.48 9.93 9.88
CA PHE A 12 -8.12 8.87 10.67
C PHE A 12 -9.28 8.22 9.91
N VAL A 13 -10.23 9.02 9.41
CA VAL A 13 -11.44 8.51 8.77
C VAL A 13 -11.13 7.89 7.40
N TYR A 14 -10.30 8.56 6.59
CA TYR A 14 -9.95 8.07 5.26
C TYR A 14 -9.16 6.75 5.33
N PHE A 15 -8.11 6.67 6.13
CA PHE A 15 -7.37 5.42 6.30
C PHE A 15 -8.17 4.35 7.04
N GLY A 16 -9.04 4.74 7.97
CA GLY A 16 -9.97 3.83 8.59
C GLY A 16 -10.86 3.12 7.56
N SER A 17 -11.37 3.85 6.57
CA SER A 17 -12.17 3.28 5.49
C SER A 17 -11.39 2.24 4.68
N LEU A 18 -10.09 2.47 4.45
CA LEU A 18 -9.21 1.52 3.77
C LEU A 18 -8.98 0.23 4.58
N GLY A 19 -9.03 0.32 5.92
CA GLY A 19 -8.96 -0.84 6.82
C GLY A 19 -10.16 -1.79 6.68
N ILE A 20 -11.29 -1.29 6.16
CA ILE A 20 -12.46 -2.12 5.83
C ILE A 20 -12.33 -2.68 4.41
N PHE A 21 -11.89 -1.89 3.45
CA PHE A 21 -11.91 -2.26 2.03
C PHE A 21 -10.77 -3.20 1.64
N TYR A 22 -9.52 -2.82 1.87
CA TYR A 22 -8.36 -3.56 1.35
C TYR A 22 -8.24 -5.01 1.84
N PRO A 23 -8.46 -5.31 3.14
CA PRO A 23 -8.31 -6.68 3.62
C PRO A 23 -9.35 -7.66 3.08
N TYR A 24 -10.47 -7.17 2.56
CA TYR A 24 -11.60 -8.03 2.22
C TYR A 24 -12.04 -7.95 0.76
N PHE A 25 -11.52 -7.00 -0.03
CA PHE A 25 -11.98 -6.80 -1.40
C PHE A 25 -11.70 -7.99 -2.32
N ALA A 26 -10.50 -8.58 -2.26
CA ALA A 26 -10.21 -9.78 -3.04
C ALA A 26 -11.12 -10.96 -2.65
N LEU A 27 -11.43 -11.10 -1.35
CA LEU A 27 -12.34 -12.12 -0.85
C LEU A 27 -13.76 -11.92 -1.38
N TYR A 28 -14.26 -10.68 -1.34
CA TYR A 28 -15.57 -10.33 -1.92
C TYR A 28 -15.64 -10.69 -3.41
N LEU A 29 -14.64 -10.33 -4.18
CA LEU A 29 -14.60 -10.64 -5.61
C LEU A 29 -14.65 -12.14 -5.88
N ARG A 30 -13.98 -12.95 -5.06
CA ARG A 30 -13.92 -14.40 -5.20
C ARG A 30 -15.19 -15.08 -4.71
N GLU A 31 -15.62 -14.79 -3.48
CA GLU A 31 -16.67 -15.54 -2.79
C GLU A 31 -18.08 -14.99 -3.05
N ASN A 32 -18.23 -13.65 -3.07
CA ASN A 32 -19.56 -13.02 -3.20
C ASN A 32 -19.90 -12.68 -4.66
N ALA A 33 -18.93 -12.15 -5.43
CA ALA A 33 -19.13 -11.88 -6.84
C ALA A 33 -18.90 -13.11 -7.74
N GLY A 34 -18.40 -14.24 -7.20
CA GLY A 34 -18.21 -15.49 -7.91
C GLY A 34 -17.15 -15.45 -9.02
N LEU A 35 -16.20 -14.52 -8.95
CA LEU A 35 -15.20 -14.31 -10.00
C LEU A 35 -14.07 -15.34 -9.93
N THR A 36 -13.52 -15.69 -11.08
CA THR A 36 -12.32 -16.53 -11.16
C THR A 36 -11.09 -15.81 -10.59
N GLY A 37 -10.02 -16.53 -10.25
CA GLY A 37 -8.77 -15.94 -9.80
C GLY A 37 -8.19 -14.96 -10.82
N THR A 38 -8.24 -15.31 -12.11
CA THR A 38 -7.82 -14.45 -13.22
C THR A 38 -8.62 -13.15 -13.27
N GLN A 39 -9.93 -13.22 -13.12
CA GLN A 39 -10.80 -12.03 -13.07
C GLN A 39 -10.50 -11.15 -11.85
N VAL A 40 -10.29 -11.76 -10.68
CA VAL A 40 -9.86 -11.05 -9.47
C VAL A 40 -8.53 -10.34 -9.71
N GLY A 41 -7.53 -11.03 -10.25
CA GLY A 41 -6.22 -10.44 -10.56
C GLY A 41 -6.30 -9.28 -11.55
N LEU A 42 -7.14 -9.39 -12.59
CA LEU A 42 -7.40 -8.31 -13.55
C LEU A 42 -8.02 -7.09 -12.87
N ILE A 43 -9.04 -7.27 -12.01
CA ILE A 43 -9.66 -6.16 -11.27
C ILE A 43 -8.65 -5.49 -10.34
N LEU A 44 -7.84 -6.26 -9.62
CA LEU A 44 -6.80 -5.70 -8.73
C LEU A 44 -5.70 -4.96 -9.51
N ALA A 45 -5.49 -5.26 -10.77
CA ALA A 45 -4.54 -4.57 -11.65
C ALA A 45 -5.07 -3.23 -12.19
N ILE A 46 -6.38 -2.96 -12.12
CA ILE A 46 -6.99 -1.73 -12.65
C ILE A 46 -6.48 -0.49 -11.90
N SER A 47 -6.48 -0.52 -10.56
CA SER A 47 -6.07 0.65 -9.77
C SER A 47 -4.63 1.09 -10.03
N PRO A 48 -3.60 0.21 -10.04
CA PRO A 48 -2.26 0.62 -10.43
C PRO A 48 -2.16 1.09 -11.88
N PHE A 49 -2.89 0.46 -12.81
CA PHE A 49 -2.90 0.87 -14.21
C PHE A 49 -3.48 2.28 -14.39
N ILE A 50 -4.66 2.52 -13.89
CA ILE A 50 -5.32 3.85 -13.97
C ILE A 50 -4.52 4.89 -13.18
N GLY A 51 -3.96 4.53 -12.01
CA GLY A 51 -3.14 5.42 -11.20
C GLY A 51 -1.91 5.95 -11.93
N MET A 52 -1.24 5.12 -12.72
CA MET A 52 -0.10 5.57 -13.55
C MET A 52 -0.48 6.70 -14.52
N LEU A 53 -1.70 6.68 -15.04
CA LEU A 53 -2.20 7.66 -16.00
C LEU A 53 -2.78 8.91 -15.31
N THR A 54 -3.52 8.71 -14.22
CA THR A 54 -4.33 9.78 -13.62
C THR A 54 -3.61 10.57 -12.52
N GLN A 55 -2.69 9.96 -11.77
CA GLN A 55 -1.94 10.67 -10.72
C GLN A 55 -1.14 11.87 -11.25
N PRO A 56 -0.37 11.77 -12.36
CA PRO A 56 0.32 12.93 -12.93
C PRO A 56 -0.66 14.04 -13.39
N PHE A 57 -1.79 13.64 -13.96
CA PHE A 57 -2.82 14.58 -14.39
C PHE A 57 -3.40 15.39 -13.21
N TRP A 58 -3.83 14.69 -12.15
CA TRP A 58 -4.37 15.33 -10.95
C TRP A 58 -3.33 16.15 -10.20
N GLY A 59 -2.09 15.67 -10.13
CA GLY A 59 -0.96 16.42 -9.57
C GLY A 59 -0.72 17.73 -10.31
N HIS A 60 -0.64 17.68 -11.64
CA HIS A 60 -0.47 18.88 -12.47
C HIS A 60 -1.64 19.87 -12.32
N LEU A 61 -2.88 19.37 -12.30
CA LEU A 61 -4.05 20.20 -12.12
C LEU A 61 -4.08 20.87 -10.73
N ALA A 62 -3.68 20.13 -9.69
CA ALA A 62 -3.54 20.65 -8.32
C ALA A 62 -2.52 21.78 -8.24
N ASP A 63 -1.39 21.62 -8.91
CA ASP A 63 -0.31 22.61 -8.93
C ASP A 63 -0.72 23.87 -9.74
N ARG A 64 -1.38 23.67 -10.87
CA ARG A 64 -1.82 24.77 -11.73
C ARG A 64 -2.92 25.62 -11.11
N THR A 65 -3.87 24.99 -10.42
CA THR A 65 -5.00 25.68 -9.79
C THR A 65 -4.67 26.29 -8.43
N GLY A 66 -3.63 25.80 -7.76
CA GLY A 66 -3.31 26.17 -6.38
C GLY A 66 -4.37 25.74 -5.34
N ALA A 67 -5.42 25.04 -5.79
CA ALA A 67 -6.59 24.69 -4.98
C ALA A 67 -6.51 23.24 -4.43
N ARG A 68 -5.33 22.83 -3.94
CA ARG A 68 -5.05 21.46 -3.52
C ARG A 68 -6.05 20.91 -2.50
N SER A 69 -6.41 21.69 -1.48
CA SER A 69 -7.39 21.26 -0.45
C SER A 69 -8.78 21.03 -1.06
N ARG A 70 -9.25 21.92 -1.95
CA ARG A 70 -10.54 21.73 -2.64
C ARG A 70 -10.51 20.51 -3.56
N MET A 71 -9.41 20.33 -4.29
CA MET A 71 -9.23 19.17 -5.15
C MET A 71 -9.24 17.88 -4.35
N LEU A 72 -8.56 17.83 -3.18
CA LEU A 72 -8.63 16.71 -2.26
C LEU A 72 -10.09 16.41 -1.89
N ALA A 73 -10.88 17.42 -1.51
CA ALA A 73 -12.28 17.24 -1.14
C ALA A 73 -13.12 16.66 -2.30
N PHE A 74 -12.99 17.20 -3.53
CA PHE A 74 -13.71 16.69 -4.70
C PHE A 74 -13.31 15.28 -5.09
N LEU A 75 -12.01 14.95 -5.06
CA LEU A 75 -11.52 13.61 -5.35
C LEU A 75 -12.01 12.60 -4.29
N THR A 76 -12.02 13.00 -3.02
CA THR A 76 -12.52 12.16 -1.93
C THR A 76 -14.05 11.97 -2.06
N LEU A 77 -14.79 12.98 -2.44
CA LEU A 77 -16.23 12.87 -2.72
C LEU A 77 -16.49 11.93 -3.91
N GLY A 78 -15.77 12.09 -5.02
CA GLY A 78 -15.84 11.18 -6.15
C GLY A 78 -15.49 9.74 -5.79
N THR A 79 -14.54 9.54 -4.89
CA THR A 79 -14.15 8.24 -4.37
C THR A 79 -15.27 7.61 -3.52
N ALA A 80 -15.97 8.40 -2.69
CA ALA A 80 -17.13 7.92 -1.94
C ALA A 80 -18.25 7.43 -2.89
N LEU A 81 -18.55 8.20 -3.94
CA LEU A 81 -19.50 7.80 -4.98
C LEU A 81 -19.03 6.54 -5.73
N GLY A 82 -17.72 6.44 -5.99
CA GLY A 82 -17.12 5.26 -6.61
C GLY A 82 -17.29 3.99 -5.76
N TYR A 83 -17.07 4.06 -4.45
CA TYR A 83 -17.33 2.93 -3.54
C TYR A 83 -18.82 2.57 -3.47
N TRP A 84 -19.69 3.58 -3.44
CA TRP A 84 -21.13 3.34 -3.51
C TRP A 84 -21.52 2.64 -4.81
N GLY A 85 -21.04 3.16 -5.95
CA GLY A 85 -21.27 2.56 -7.26
C GLY A 85 -20.76 1.13 -7.37
N LEU A 86 -19.58 0.82 -6.78
CA LEU A 86 -19.02 -0.52 -6.76
C LEU A 86 -19.87 -1.49 -5.92
N GLY A 87 -20.58 -1.00 -4.90
CA GLY A 87 -21.46 -1.81 -4.05
C GLY A 87 -22.81 -2.19 -4.68
N ILE A 88 -23.21 -1.55 -5.78
CA ILE A 88 -24.50 -1.79 -6.44
C ILE A 88 -24.38 -2.53 -7.79
N VAL A 89 -23.17 -2.75 -8.27
CA VAL A 89 -22.95 -3.45 -9.55
C VAL A 89 -22.62 -4.92 -9.32
N GLU A 90 -23.06 -5.76 -10.25
CA GLU A 90 -22.83 -7.20 -10.23
C GLU A 90 -22.20 -7.66 -11.55
N GLY A 91 -21.45 -8.76 -11.48
CA GLY A 91 -20.79 -9.35 -12.63
C GLY A 91 -19.45 -8.67 -12.99
N PHE A 92 -18.65 -9.38 -13.79
CA PHE A 92 -17.27 -9.00 -14.04
C PHE A 92 -17.12 -7.62 -14.71
N TRP A 93 -17.77 -7.36 -15.83
CA TRP A 93 -17.60 -6.12 -16.58
C TRP A 93 -18.10 -4.87 -15.86
N PRO A 94 -19.30 -4.88 -15.21
CA PRO A 94 -19.71 -3.73 -14.40
C PRO A 94 -18.75 -3.43 -13.23
N ILE A 95 -18.20 -4.47 -12.57
CA ILE A 95 -17.19 -4.30 -11.51
C ILE A 95 -15.89 -3.71 -12.09
N VAL A 96 -15.45 -4.14 -13.28
CA VAL A 96 -14.28 -3.56 -13.99
C VAL A 96 -14.49 -2.07 -14.22
N VAL A 97 -15.63 -1.67 -14.78
CA VAL A 97 -15.94 -0.26 -15.06
C VAL A 97 -16.03 0.56 -13.78
N ALA A 98 -16.72 0.06 -12.76
CA ALA A 98 -16.84 0.75 -11.47
C ALA A 98 -15.48 0.88 -10.77
N THR A 99 -14.64 -0.16 -10.80
CA THR A 99 -13.27 -0.11 -10.24
C THR A 99 -12.40 0.88 -11.01
N ALA A 100 -12.52 0.93 -12.33
CA ALA A 100 -11.79 1.90 -13.15
C ALA A 100 -12.22 3.34 -12.84
N ALA A 101 -13.53 3.60 -12.74
CA ALA A 101 -14.06 4.92 -12.37
C ALA A 101 -13.60 5.34 -10.96
N LEU A 102 -13.66 4.42 -9.99
CA LEU A 102 -13.14 4.63 -8.64
C LEU A 102 -11.64 4.97 -8.67
N ALA A 103 -10.85 4.23 -9.46
CA ALA A 103 -9.40 4.42 -9.55
C ALA A 103 -9.01 5.77 -10.14
N VAL A 104 -9.78 6.33 -11.08
CA VAL A 104 -9.53 7.66 -11.69
C VAL A 104 -9.41 8.74 -10.61
N VAL A 105 -10.26 8.72 -9.61
CA VAL A 105 -10.29 9.73 -8.54
C VAL A 105 -9.53 9.26 -7.29
N GLY A 106 -9.66 7.99 -6.91
CA GLY A 106 -9.15 7.46 -5.64
C GLY A 106 -7.63 7.38 -5.57
N THR A 107 -6.96 7.04 -6.67
CA THR A 107 -5.50 6.84 -6.69
C THR A 107 -4.69 8.11 -6.44
N ALA A 108 -5.25 9.29 -6.73
CA ALA A 108 -4.58 10.58 -6.53
C ALA A 108 -4.75 11.15 -5.11
N ILE A 109 -5.64 10.59 -4.28
CA ILE A 109 -5.91 11.12 -2.94
C ILE A 109 -4.66 11.09 -2.08
N PHE A 110 -3.95 9.97 -2.01
CA PHE A 110 -2.78 9.82 -1.14
C PHE A 110 -1.66 10.84 -1.41
N PRO A 111 -1.19 11.03 -2.66
CA PRO A 111 -0.17 12.04 -2.94
C PRO A 111 -0.66 13.47 -2.70
N ILE A 112 -1.91 13.80 -3.05
CA ILE A 112 -2.48 15.14 -2.82
C ILE A 112 -2.67 15.40 -1.33
N MET A 113 -3.21 14.46 -0.57
CA MET A 113 -3.37 14.54 0.89
C MET A 113 -2.03 14.77 1.59
N THR A 114 -0.99 14.03 1.19
CA THR A 114 0.37 14.22 1.70
C THR A 114 0.88 15.63 1.41
N SER A 115 0.72 16.11 0.18
CA SER A 115 1.11 17.47 -0.22
C SER A 115 0.34 18.57 0.56
N VAL A 116 -0.98 18.40 0.74
CA VAL A 116 -1.81 19.31 1.56
C VAL A 116 -1.35 19.31 3.00
N SER A 117 -1.07 18.12 3.56
CA SER A 117 -0.60 17.99 4.95
C SER A 117 0.72 18.71 5.19
N LEU A 118 1.69 18.51 4.29
CA LEU A 118 2.99 19.17 4.38
C LEU A 118 2.87 20.70 4.24
N ALA A 119 1.94 21.19 3.40
CA ALA A 119 1.72 22.62 3.23
C ALA A 119 1.06 23.25 4.47
N ILE A 120 0.06 22.59 5.08
CA ILE A 120 -0.63 23.08 6.28
C ILE A 120 0.31 23.06 7.50
N LEU A 121 1.15 22.03 7.63
CA LEU A 121 2.00 21.81 8.80
C LEU A 121 3.39 22.41 8.66
N ARG A 122 3.64 23.22 7.62
CA ARG A 122 4.96 23.77 7.28
C ARG A 122 5.64 24.46 8.46
N ASP A 123 4.88 25.20 9.25
CA ASP A 123 5.39 26.02 10.35
C ASP A 123 5.28 25.32 11.73
N GLU A 124 4.74 24.09 11.78
CA GLU A 124 4.54 23.34 13.03
C GLU A 124 5.72 22.40 13.41
N GLY A 125 6.84 22.49 12.67
CA GLY A 125 8.07 21.75 12.93
C GLY A 125 8.14 20.37 12.26
N ARG A 126 9.35 19.80 12.23
CA ARG A 126 9.69 18.60 11.45
C ARG A 126 8.87 17.35 11.78
N HIS A 127 8.38 17.22 13.00
CA HIS A 127 7.61 16.04 13.45
C HIS A 127 6.10 16.17 13.30
N ALA A 128 5.60 17.34 12.88
CA ALA A 128 4.17 17.60 12.80
C ALA A 128 3.44 16.66 11.83
N PHE A 129 4.00 16.42 10.66
CA PHE A 129 3.44 15.49 9.68
C PHE A 129 3.34 14.05 10.21
N GLY A 130 4.39 13.56 10.91
CA GLY A 130 4.38 12.23 11.51
C GLY A 130 3.27 12.08 12.57
N ARG A 131 3.10 13.10 13.43
CA ARG A 131 2.03 13.11 14.45
C ARG A 131 0.63 13.07 13.86
N VAL A 132 0.41 13.72 12.72
CA VAL A 132 -0.89 13.69 12.03
C VAL A 132 -1.09 12.37 11.30
N ARG A 133 -0.07 11.90 10.59
CA ARG A 133 -0.14 10.67 9.79
C ARG A 133 -0.41 9.42 10.65
N VAL A 134 0.11 9.36 11.88
CA VAL A 134 -0.09 8.21 12.77
C VAL A 134 -1.57 7.94 13.05
N TRP A 135 -2.42 8.99 13.06
CA TRP A 135 -3.86 8.84 13.23
C TRP A 135 -4.51 8.06 12.09
N GLY A 136 -3.94 8.13 10.88
CA GLY A 136 -4.36 7.25 9.78
C GLY A 136 -4.14 5.77 10.09
N THR A 137 -2.96 5.42 10.63
CA THR A 137 -2.67 4.04 11.08
C THR A 137 -3.60 3.60 12.21
N ILE A 138 -3.89 4.49 13.16
CA ILE A 138 -4.84 4.23 14.26
C ILE A 138 -6.25 4.00 13.69
N GLY A 139 -6.71 4.84 12.75
CA GLY A 139 -8.00 4.67 12.08
C GLY A 139 -8.09 3.33 11.35
N TYR A 140 -7.07 2.99 10.56
CA TYR A 140 -6.99 1.70 9.88
C TYR A 140 -7.09 0.53 10.86
N PHE A 141 -6.33 0.59 11.96
CA PHE A 141 -6.31 -0.44 13.00
C PHE A 141 -7.68 -0.61 13.67
N ILE A 142 -8.32 0.50 14.05
CA ILE A 142 -9.64 0.47 14.71
C ILE A 142 -10.71 -0.11 13.78
N LEU A 143 -10.73 0.31 12.52
CA LEU A 143 -11.78 -0.10 11.60
C LEU A 143 -11.60 -1.54 11.10
N ILE A 144 -10.38 -2.03 10.90
CA ILE A 144 -10.14 -3.45 10.60
C ILE A 144 -10.55 -4.34 11.79
N LEU A 145 -10.35 -3.86 13.02
CA LEU A 145 -10.77 -4.58 14.22
C LEU A 145 -12.30 -4.61 14.34
N ALA A 146 -12.97 -3.48 14.08
CA ALA A 146 -14.40 -3.33 14.26
C ALA A 146 -15.24 -4.02 13.17
N PHE A 147 -14.75 -4.08 11.93
CA PHE A 147 -15.54 -4.53 10.79
C PHE A 147 -16.13 -5.94 10.92
N PRO A 148 -15.41 -6.97 11.39
CA PRO A 148 -16.03 -8.30 11.59
C PRO A 148 -17.16 -8.30 12.61
N TRP A 149 -17.13 -7.46 13.63
CA TRP A 149 -18.24 -7.31 14.57
C TRP A 149 -19.44 -6.60 13.93
N MET A 150 -19.18 -5.55 13.14
CA MET A 150 -20.24 -4.88 12.38
C MET A 150 -20.90 -5.86 11.41
N LEU A 151 -20.12 -6.73 10.77
CA LEU A 151 -20.61 -7.75 9.88
C LEU A 151 -21.43 -8.80 10.63
N ALA A 152 -20.98 -9.28 11.78
CA ALA A 152 -21.68 -10.26 12.61
C ALA A 152 -23.04 -9.74 13.13
N ALA A 153 -23.15 -8.44 13.39
CA ALA A 153 -24.40 -7.82 13.84
C ALA A 153 -25.51 -7.82 12.78
N VAL A 154 -25.17 -7.99 11.49
CA VAL A 154 -26.11 -7.96 10.36
C VAL A 154 -26.30 -9.36 9.74
N GLN A 155 -25.51 -10.34 10.15
CA GLN A 155 -25.64 -11.72 9.68
C GLN A 155 -26.91 -12.37 10.25
N PRO A 156 -27.67 -13.12 9.43
CA PRO A 156 -28.76 -13.93 9.96
C PRO A 156 -28.22 -14.99 10.94
N PRO A 157 -29.03 -15.40 11.96
CA PRO A 157 -28.62 -16.41 12.93
C PRO A 157 -28.10 -17.68 12.24
N ILE A 158 -27.05 -18.28 12.81
CA ILE A 158 -26.46 -19.55 12.36
C ILE A 158 -27.60 -20.60 12.36
N GLY A 159 -27.95 -21.10 11.18
CA GLY A 159 -29.05 -22.06 11.00
C GLY A 159 -30.08 -21.69 9.93
N SER A 160 -30.02 -20.44 9.38
CA SER A 160 -30.81 -20.10 8.19
C SER A 160 -30.23 -20.78 6.93
N ALA A 161 -31.07 -21.23 6.03
CA ALA A 161 -30.69 -21.94 4.79
C ALA A 161 -29.68 -21.21 3.89
N SER A 162 -29.45 -19.92 4.14
CA SER A 162 -28.45 -19.09 3.46
C SER A 162 -27.01 -19.37 3.90
N ALA A 163 -26.76 -20.08 5.00
CA ALA A 163 -25.41 -20.39 5.50
C ALA A 163 -24.72 -21.53 4.74
N VAL A 164 -25.40 -22.17 3.79
CA VAL A 164 -24.90 -23.35 3.06
C VAL A 164 -24.00 -22.96 1.87
N ASN A 165 -24.00 -21.70 1.42
CA ASN A 165 -23.10 -21.24 0.37
C ASN A 165 -21.80 -20.74 0.98
N SER A 166 -20.66 -21.14 0.40
CA SER A 166 -19.28 -20.82 0.77
C SER A 166 -18.93 -19.32 0.79
N ALA A 167 -19.84 -18.47 0.35
CA ALA A 167 -19.69 -17.01 0.36
C ALA A 167 -19.88 -16.46 1.77
N GLN A 168 -19.05 -15.49 2.16
CA GLN A 168 -19.20 -14.80 3.43
C GLN A 168 -20.46 -13.92 3.40
N PRO A 169 -21.53 -14.25 4.17
CA PRO A 169 -22.75 -13.45 4.15
C PRO A 169 -22.47 -11.99 4.55
N GLY A 170 -23.15 -11.06 3.87
CA GLY A 170 -23.10 -9.65 4.23
C GLY A 170 -21.78 -8.92 3.93
N LEU A 171 -20.76 -9.57 3.34
CA LEU A 171 -19.44 -8.92 3.08
C LEU A 171 -19.59 -7.69 2.16
N GLY A 172 -20.61 -7.62 1.31
CA GLY A 172 -20.95 -6.44 0.51
C GLY A 172 -21.20 -5.15 1.31
N LEU A 173 -21.51 -5.26 2.62
CA LEU A 173 -21.63 -4.10 3.52
C LEU A 173 -20.33 -3.27 3.61
N MET A 174 -19.18 -3.84 3.24
CA MET A 174 -17.94 -3.09 3.18
C MET A 174 -18.04 -1.87 2.25
N PHE A 175 -18.81 -1.95 1.17
CA PHE A 175 -18.94 -0.85 0.21
C PHE A 175 -19.71 0.36 0.77
N PRO A 176 -20.96 0.23 1.26
CA PRO A 176 -21.69 1.36 1.81
C PRO A 176 -21.03 1.92 3.07
N ILE A 177 -20.40 1.10 3.91
CA ILE A 177 -19.67 1.57 5.09
C ILE A 177 -18.43 2.37 4.66
N THR A 178 -17.62 1.83 3.74
CA THR A 178 -16.45 2.54 3.21
C THR A 178 -16.87 3.83 2.51
N ALA A 179 -17.93 3.80 1.68
CA ALA A 179 -18.46 4.98 1.01
C ALA A 179 -18.89 6.06 2.01
N SER A 180 -19.59 5.69 3.09
CA SER A 180 -20.03 6.64 4.13
C SER A 180 -18.85 7.26 4.89
N LEU A 181 -17.84 6.48 5.23
CA LEU A 181 -16.62 6.97 5.87
C LEU A 181 -15.85 7.91 4.94
N VAL A 182 -15.67 7.53 3.67
CA VAL A 182 -14.99 8.39 2.68
C VAL A 182 -15.81 9.65 2.40
N PHE A 183 -17.14 9.58 2.41
CA PHE A 183 -18.00 10.76 2.33
C PHE A 183 -17.79 11.69 3.54
N GLY A 184 -17.74 11.15 4.75
CA GLY A 184 -17.38 11.90 5.96
C GLY A 184 -15.99 12.55 5.85
N ALA A 185 -14.99 11.82 5.34
CA ALA A 185 -13.68 12.36 5.05
C ALA A 185 -13.73 13.51 4.01
N ALA A 186 -14.57 13.40 2.98
CA ALA A 186 -14.76 14.48 1.99
C ALA A 186 -15.31 15.75 2.65
N LEU A 187 -16.30 15.62 3.53
CA LEU A 187 -16.84 16.76 4.30
C LEU A 187 -15.76 17.43 5.15
N ILE A 188 -14.92 16.62 5.82
CA ILE A 188 -13.78 17.13 6.60
C ILE A 188 -12.77 17.82 5.69
N ALA A 189 -12.51 17.29 4.48
CA ALA A 189 -11.59 17.91 3.52
C ALA A 189 -12.05 19.30 3.06
N PHE A 190 -13.35 19.57 2.97
CA PHE A 190 -13.87 20.91 2.70
C PHE A 190 -13.57 21.94 3.81
N LEU A 191 -13.34 21.46 5.03
CA LEU A 191 -12.98 22.30 6.17
C LEU A 191 -11.47 22.59 6.26
N LEU A 192 -10.65 21.93 5.42
CA LEU A 192 -9.19 22.14 5.43
C LEU A 192 -8.84 23.55 4.93
N PRO A 193 -7.85 24.21 5.56
CA PRO A 193 -7.36 25.50 5.11
C PRO A 193 -6.85 25.41 3.66
N LYS A 194 -6.86 26.54 2.97
CA LYS A 194 -6.26 26.65 1.63
C LYS A 194 -4.76 26.34 1.76
N ALA A 195 -4.34 25.20 1.26
CA ALA A 195 -2.92 24.87 1.15
C ALA A 195 -2.33 25.70 -0.01
N GLY A 196 -1.47 26.66 0.31
CA GLY A 196 -0.75 27.45 -0.68
C GLY A 196 0.08 26.57 -1.61
N ALA A 197 0.34 27.08 -2.82
CA ALA A 197 1.19 26.39 -3.79
C ALA A 197 2.61 26.24 -3.22
N VAL A 198 3.00 25.05 -2.78
CA VAL A 198 4.41 24.70 -2.65
C VAL A 198 4.86 24.38 -4.06
N ALA A 199 5.41 25.38 -4.75
CA ALA A 199 6.03 25.19 -6.04
C ALA A 199 7.29 24.34 -5.84
N LEU A 200 7.16 23.03 -5.78
CA LEU A 200 8.25 22.13 -6.10
C LEU A 200 8.44 22.25 -7.61
N ARG A 201 9.22 23.26 -8.02
CA ARG A 201 9.73 23.30 -9.39
C ARG A 201 10.51 22.01 -9.57
N ALA A 202 9.94 21.06 -10.32
CA ALA A 202 10.70 19.95 -10.84
C ALA A 202 11.91 20.56 -11.56
N ALA A 203 13.09 20.33 -11.04
CA ALA A 203 14.30 20.71 -11.73
C ALA A 203 14.24 20.03 -13.10
N ARG A 204 14.31 20.81 -14.17
CA ARG A 204 14.45 20.30 -15.53
C ARG A 204 15.81 19.64 -15.64
N GLY A 205 15.94 18.41 -15.12
CA GLY A 205 17.11 17.58 -15.31
C GLY A 205 16.95 16.71 -16.55
N ASP A 206 18.04 16.42 -17.20
CA ASP A 206 18.00 15.48 -18.33
C ASP A 206 17.78 14.05 -17.80
N TRP A 207 16.55 13.52 -17.92
CA TRP A 207 16.21 12.14 -17.52
C TRP A 207 17.09 11.09 -18.21
N ARG A 208 17.74 11.42 -19.34
CA ARG A 208 18.70 10.55 -20.04
C ARG A 208 19.89 10.20 -19.16
N GLU A 209 20.27 11.06 -18.22
CA GLU A 209 21.31 10.76 -17.24
C GLU A 209 20.94 9.55 -16.36
N LEU A 210 19.67 9.42 -15.96
CA LEU A 210 19.18 8.24 -15.23
C LEU A 210 19.20 6.99 -16.11
N ALA A 211 18.83 7.10 -17.39
CA ALA A 211 18.84 5.98 -18.34
C ALA A 211 20.25 5.44 -18.61
N HIS A 212 21.31 6.23 -18.42
CA HIS A 212 22.70 5.81 -18.55
C HIS A 212 23.35 5.40 -17.22
N ASN A 213 22.68 5.66 -16.11
CA ASN A 213 23.19 5.28 -14.78
C ASN A 213 22.98 3.78 -14.53
N ARG A 214 24.03 2.99 -14.68
CA ARG A 214 23.98 1.53 -14.51
C ARG A 214 23.57 1.10 -13.09
N ALA A 215 23.95 1.87 -12.06
CA ALA A 215 23.55 1.57 -10.69
C ALA A 215 22.05 1.76 -10.48
N PHE A 216 21.50 2.85 -11.03
CA PHE A 216 20.06 3.11 -11.01
C PHE A 216 19.27 2.04 -11.79
N LEU A 217 19.72 1.65 -12.99
CA LEU A 217 19.04 0.63 -13.78
C LEU A 217 19.06 -0.75 -13.12
N ARG A 218 20.18 -1.16 -12.50
CA ARG A 218 20.26 -2.41 -11.73
C ARG A 218 19.32 -2.39 -10.53
N PHE A 219 19.27 -1.27 -9.82
CA PHE A 219 18.33 -1.08 -8.73
C PHE A 219 16.88 -1.13 -9.20
N LEU A 220 16.55 -0.46 -10.32
CA LEU A 220 15.20 -0.43 -10.87
C LEU A 220 14.72 -1.82 -11.27
N LEU A 221 15.59 -2.63 -11.89
CA LEU A 221 15.31 -4.03 -12.22
C LEU A 221 15.11 -4.88 -10.96
N PHE A 222 15.96 -4.71 -9.96
CA PHE A 222 15.80 -5.37 -8.66
C PHE A 222 14.46 -5.02 -8.01
N ALA A 223 14.11 -3.72 -7.98
CA ALA A 223 12.85 -3.24 -7.41
C ALA A 223 11.64 -3.77 -8.19
N LEU A 224 11.71 -3.81 -9.53
CA LEU A 224 10.66 -4.40 -10.38
C LEU A 224 10.38 -5.85 -9.99
N ILE A 225 11.42 -6.68 -9.92
CA ILE A 225 11.27 -8.10 -9.61
C ILE A 225 10.82 -8.28 -8.15
N ALA A 226 11.40 -7.53 -7.20
CA ALA A 226 11.03 -7.60 -5.80
C ALA A 226 9.55 -7.25 -5.58
N HIS A 227 9.06 -6.15 -6.15
CA HIS A 227 7.66 -5.76 -6.04
C HIS A 227 6.73 -6.73 -6.78
N PHE A 228 7.14 -7.25 -7.93
CA PHE A 228 6.40 -8.30 -8.64
C PHE A 228 6.17 -9.53 -7.75
N LEU A 229 7.22 -10.01 -7.06
CA LEU A 229 7.13 -11.19 -6.19
C LEU A 229 6.34 -10.94 -4.90
N MET A 230 6.23 -9.68 -4.46
CA MET A 230 5.56 -9.33 -3.20
C MET A 230 4.10 -8.92 -3.38
N HIS A 231 3.74 -8.30 -4.49
CA HIS A 231 2.46 -7.60 -4.65
C HIS A 231 1.26 -8.56 -4.73
N GLY A 232 1.27 -9.48 -5.69
CA GLY A 232 0.18 -10.43 -5.92
C GLY A 232 -0.17 -11.27 -4.70
N PRO A 233 0.82 -11.96 -4.08
CA PRO A 233 0.56 -12.71 -2.85
C PRO A 233 -0.02 -11.88 -1.72
N MET A 234 0.39 -10.60 -1.59
CA MET A 234 -0.13 -9.72 -0.55
C MET A 234 -1.59 -9.33 -0.80
N TRP A 235 -1.96 -8.98 -2.03
CA TRP A 235 -3.34 -8.65 -2.37
C TRP A 235 -4.29 -9.85 -2.33
N LEU A 236 -3.79 -11.05 -2.62
CA LEU A 236 -4.54 -12.30 -2.59
C LEU A 236 -4.40 -13.02 -1.24
N PHE A 237 -3.76 -12.40 -0.24
CA PHE A 237 -3.56 -12.96 1.09
C PHE A 237 -4.87 -13.37 1.78
N PRO A 238 -5.99 -12.64 1.69
CA PRO A 238 -7.25 -13.10 2.25
C PRO A 238 -7.75 -14.42 1.65
N LEU A 239 -7.54 -14.64 0.35
CA LEU A 239 -7.87 -15.90 -0.32
C LEU A 239 -6.96 -17.04 0.16
N PHE A 240 -5.69 -16.75 0.40
CA PHE A 240 -4.76 -17.71 0.99
C PHE A 240 -5.20 -18.13 2.41
N VAL A 241 -5.55 -17.17 3.28
CA VAL A 241 -6.06 -17.49 4.62
C VAL A 241 -7.31 -18.35 4.54
N ARG A 242 -8.20 -18.05 3.59
CA ARG A 242 -9.42 -18.81 3.35
C ARG A 242 -9.14 -20.25 2.88
N SER A 243 -8.15 -20.43 2.01
CA SER A 243 -7.75 -21.77 1.53
C SER A 243 -7.19 -22.65 2.66
N ARG A 244 -6.74 -22.04 3.75
CA ARG A 244 -6.28 -22.72 5.00
C ARG A 244 -7.41 -22.89 6.03
N GLY A 245 -8.67 -22.67 5.64
CA GLY A 245 -9.81 -22.80 6.54
C GLY A 245 -10.02 -21.59 7.48
N GLY A 246 -9.25 -20.50 7.30
CA GLY A 246 -9.41 -19.31 8.11
C GLY A 246 -10.69 -18.55 7.77
N ASP A 247 -11.31 -17.95 8.77
CA ASP A 247 -12.47 -17.09 8.66
C ASP A 247 -12.10 -15.59 8.58
N ILE A 248 -13.08 -14.71 8.55
CA ILE A 248 -12.87 -13.25 8.56
C ILE A 248 -12.13 -12.79 9.83
N GLY A 249 -12.41 -13.43 10.96
CA GLY A 249 -11.70 -13.16 12.20
C GLY A 249 -10.22 -13.51 12.12
N THR A 250 -9.89 -14.62 11.49
CA THR A 250 -8.51 -15.05 11.22
C THR A 250 -7.80 -14.05 10.31
N ILE A 251 -8.44 -13.63 9.22
CA ILE A 251 -7.90 -12.60 8.31
C ILE A 251 -7.60 -11.32 9.11
N ARG A 252 -8.58 -10.80 9.85
CA ARG A 252 -8.41 -9.64 10.71
C ARG A 252 -7.22 -9.77 11.67
N ASN A 253 -7.15 -10.89 12.39
CA ASN A 253 -6.11 -11.11 13.40
C ASN A 253 -4.71 -11.17 12.77
N MET A 254 -4.56 -11.77 11.59
CA MET A 254 -3.30 -11.78 10.85
C MET A 254 -2.90 -10.38 10.39
N TRP A 255 -3.83 -9.56 9.89
CA TRP A 255 -3.56 -8.16 9.55
C TRP A 255 -3.16 -7.32 10.76
N ILE A 256 -3.83 -7.52 11.90
CA ILE A 256 -3.48 -6.85 13.16
C ILE A 256 -2.06 -7.21 13.59
N LEU A 257 -1.70 -8.50 13.52
CA LEU A 257 -0.35 -8.95 13.86
C LEU A 257 0.71 -8.32 12.94
N MET A 258 0.44 -8.27 11.62
CA MET A 258 1.32 -7.60 10.67
C MET A 258 1.59 -6.15 11.06
N LEU A 259 0.54 -5.38 11.37
CA LEU A 259 0.65 -3.98 11.78
C LEU A 259 1.34 -3.81 13.12
N LEU A 260 1.07 -4.69 14.08
CA LEU A 260 1.68 -4.65 15.41
C LEU A 260 3.21 -4.78 15.35
N PHE A 261 3.72 -5.65 14.48
CA PHE A 261 5.15 -5.83 14.26
C PHE A 261 5.75 -4.79 13.30
N GLU A 262 4.95 -4.27 12.37
CA GLU A 262 5.39 -3.22 11.45
C GLU A 262 5.75 -1.93 12.16
N ILE A 263 4.90 -1.47 13.09
CA ILE A 263 5.06 -0.16 13.75
C ILE A 263 6.42 -0.02 14.46
N PRO A 264 6.83 -0.93 15.36
CA PRO A 264 8.14 -0.85 16.01
C PRO A 264 9.31 -0.91 15.03
N LEU A 265 9.20 -1.73 13.99
CA LEU A 265 10.24 -1.87 12.97
C LEU A 265 10.38 -0.61 12.11
N VAL A 266 9.27 0.05 11.76
CA VAL A 266 9.30 1.34 11.07
C VAL A 266 9.97 2.41 11.95
N LEU A 267 9.66 2.45 13.24
CA LEU A 267 10.29 3.37 14.19
C LEU A 267 11.80 3.10 14.36
N SER A 268 12.22 1.84 14.23
CA SER A 268 13.63 1.42 14.33
C SER A 268 14.41 1.49 13.01
N THR A 269 13.81 1.97 11.91
CA THR A 269 14.43 2.03 10.58
C THR A 269 15.77 2.79 10.59
N GLY A 270 15.87 3.88 11.36
CA GLY A 270 17.12 4.64 11.51
C GLY A 270 18.28 3.80 12.05
N SER A 271 18.04 2.95 13.04
CA SER A 271 19.03 2.02 13.60
C SER A 271 19.38 0.91 12.60
N GLY A 272 18.40 0.40 11.87
CA GLY A 272 18.60 -0.56 10.78
C GLY A 272 19.47 0.03 9.67
N LEU A 273 19.21 1.27 9.28
CA LEU A 273 19.97 1.99 8.26
C LEU A 273 21.43 2.22 8.68
N LYS A 274 21.67 2.57 9.96
CA LYS A 274 23.02 2.72 10.52
C LYS A 274 23.83 1.41 10.49
N ARG A 275 23.18 0.25 10.71
CA ARG A 275 23.84 -1.06 10.81
C ARG A 275 24.02 -1.75 9.46
N LEU A 276 22.97 -1.74 8.63
CA LEU A 276 22.92 -2.50 7.39
C LEU A 276 23.15 -1.65 6.13
N GLY A 277 23.03 -0.33 6.26
CA GLY A 277 22.94 0.59 5.12
C GLY A 277 21.65 0.39 4.32
N ALA A 278 21.38 1.28 3.37
CA ALA A 278 20.17 1.20 2.53
C ALA A 278 20.13 -0.08 1.68
N ARG A 279 21.28 -0.52 1.16
CA ARG A 279 21.43 -1.76 0.39
C ARG A 279 21.08 -2.99 1.22
N GLY A 280 21.64 -3.08 2.43
CA GLY A 280 21.39 -4.22 3.32
C GLY A 280 19.94 -4.26 3.81
N LEU A 281 19.37 -3.09 4.13
CA LEU A 281 17.98 -2.97 4.54
C LEU A 281 17.03 -3.50 3.46
N LEU A 282 17.26 -3.10 2.20
CA LEU A 282 16.48 -3.55 1.05
C LEU A 282 16.65 -5.06 0.80
N GLY A 283 17.90 -5.56 0.80
CA GLY A 283 18.19 -6.98 0.58
C GLY A 283 17.58 -7.89 1.65
N VAL A 284 17.73 -7.53 2.93
CA VAL A 284 17.13 -8.26 4.06
C VAL A 284 15.60 -8.23 3.99
N GLY A 285 15.01 -7.09 3.64
CA GLY A 285 13.55 -6.98 3.50
C GLY A 285 12.98 -7.92 2.44
N VAL A 286 13.64 -8.03 1.28
CA VAL A 286 13.23 -8.95 0.20
C VAL A 286 13.46 -10.40 0.60
N LEU A 287 14.60 -10.70 1.25
CA LEU A 287 14.92 -12.05 1.73
C LEU A 287 13.88 -12.56 2.75
N ILE A 288 13.58 -11.73 3.75
CA ILE A 288 12.59 -12.09 4.79
C ILE A 288 11.17 -12.13 4.21
N GLY A 289 10.84 -11.27 3.25
CA GLY A 289 9.59 -11.37 2.50
C GLY A 289 9.46 -12.67 1.72
N GLY A 290 10.56 -13.11 1.10
CA GLY A 290 10.64 -14.41 0.44
C GLY A 290 10.48 -15.58 1.41
N LEU A 291 11.15 -15.51 2.57
CA LEU A 291 10.99 -16.51 3.64
C LEU A 291 9.53 -16.58 4.12
N ARG A 292 8.90 -15.42 4.30
CA ARG A 292 7.48 -15.36 4.71
C ARG A 292 6.57 -16.07 3.70
N TRP A 293 6.72 -15.80 2.39
CA TRP A 293 5.90 -16.45 1.38
C TRP A 293 6.22 -17.94 1.22
N PHE A 294 7.48 -18.31 1.30
CA PHE A 294 7.90 -19.71 1.30
C PHE A 294 7.29 -20.50 2.48
N LEU A 295 7.34 -19.93 3.69
CA LEU A 295 6.73 -20.55 4.87
C LEU A 295 5.19 -20.62 4.74
N CYS A 296 4.55 -19.62 4.18
CA CYS A 296 3.12 -19.67 3.86
C CYS A 296 2.77 -20.83 2.94
N ALA A 297 3.61 -21.14 1.93
CA ALA A 297 3.38 -22.27 1.03
C ALA A 297 3.56 -23.64 1.73
N MET A 298 4.54 -23.72 2.66
CA MET A 298 4.94 -25.00 3.26
C MET A 298 4.12 -25.36 4.51
N ILE A 299 3.67 -24.36 5.27
CA ILE A 299 2.99 -24.57 6.55
C ILE A 299 1.48 -24.62 6.32
N THR A 300 0.85 -25.67 6.84
CA THR A 300 -0.61 -25.85 6.80
C THR A 300 -1.29 -25.50 8.13
N ASP A 301 -0.55 -25.58 9.24
CA ASP A 301 -1.08 -25.27 10.57
C ASP A 301 -1.31 -23.75 10.73
N ALA A 302 -2.54 -23.39 11.11
CA ALA A 302 -2.98 -22.01 11.23
C ALA A 302 -2.21 -21.23 12.30
N THR A 303 -1.78 -21.87 13.38
CA THR A 303 -1.05 -21.24 14.50
C THR A 303 0.34 -20.80 14.05
N PHE A 304 1.05 -21.67 13.34
CA PHE A 304 2.36 -21.34 12.78
C PHE A 304 2.24 -20.29 11.65
N LEU A 305 1.21 -20.38 10.81
CA LEU A 305 0.95 -19.37 9.79
C LEU A 305 0.69 -18.00 10.41
N PHE A 306 0.01 -17.95 11.55
CA PHE A 306 -0.18 -16.72 12.29
C PHE A 306 1.15 -16.09 12.71
N ALA A 307 2.05 -16.89 13.33
CA ALA A 307 3.36 -16.42 13.76
C ALA A 307 4.23 -15.91 12.58
N VAL A 308 4.15 -16.56 11.42
CA VAL A 308 4.88 -16.15 10.19
C VAL A 308 4.53 -14.70 9.77
N GLN A 309 3.32 -14.23 10.08
CA GLN A 309 2.91 -12.88 9.70
C GLN A 309 3.69 -11.77 10.43
N ALA A 310 4.35 -12.07 11.55
CA ALA A 310 5.26 -11.11 12.22
C ALA A 310 6.43 -10.67 11.32
N LEU A 311 6.82 -11.49 10.34
CA LEU A 311 7.87 -11.17 9.37
C LEU A 311 7.48 -10.03 8.41
N HIS A 312 6.18 -9.69 8.31
CA HIS A 312 5.67 -8.64 7.42
C HIS A 312 6.34 -7.30 7.63
N GLY A 313 6.52 -6.88 8.88
CA GLY A 313 7.11 -5.59 9.20
C GLY A 313 8.53 -5.42 8.65
N VAL A 314 9.34 -6.51 8.65
CA VAL A 314 10.69 -6.48 8.06
C VAL A 314 10.60 -6.27 6.54
N THR A 315 9.64 -6.91 5.88
CA THR A 315 9.41 -6.75 4.43
C THR A 315 9.01 -5.30 4.11
N VAL A 316 8.10 -4.71 4.90
CA VAL A 316 7.66 -3.31 4.72
C VAL A 316 8.82 -2.34 4.90
N VAL A 317 9.59 -2.46 5.99
CA VAL A 317 10.75 -1.60 6.23
C VAL A 317 11.79 -1.77 5.12
N GLY A 318 12.12 -3.01 4.75
CA GLY A 318 13.13 -3.27 3.74
C GLY A 318 12.72 -2.83 2.35
N LEU A 319 11.51 -3.13 1.91
CA LEU A 319 11.08 -2.84 0.55
C LEU A 319 10.48 -1.43 0.41
N ASN A 320 9.52 -1.05 1.25
CA ASN A 320 8.80 0.22 1.08
C ASN A 320 9.60 1.43 1.60
N LEU A 321 10.47 1.26 2.60
CA LEU A 321 11.36 2.32 3.08
C LEU A 321 12.77 2.18 2.51
N GLY A 322 13.28 0.95 2.40
CA GLY A 322 14.61 0.68 1.86
C GLY A 322 14.77 1.07 0.38
N SER A 323 13.74 0.87 -0.46
CA SER A 323 13.81 1.24 -1.88
C SER A 323 14.00 2.75 -2.10
N PRO A 324 13.18 3.66 -1.51
CA PRO A 324 13.43 5.09 -1.58
C PRO A 324 14.78 5.52 -1.01
N LEU A 325 15.18 4.94 0.13
CA LEU A 325 16.47 5.25 0.76
C LEU A 325 17.67 4.83 -0.11
N TYR A 326 17.58 3.67 -0.75
CA TYR A 326 18.64 3.23 -1.67
C TYR A 326 18.65 4.06 -2.96
N LEU A 327 17.48 4.42 -3.47
CA LEU A 327 17.38 5.32 -4.62
C LEU A 327 18.05 6.67 -4.37
N ASP A 328 17.89 7.27 -3.19
CA ASP A 328 18.53 8.53 -2.83
C ASP A 328 20.08 8.44 -2.83
N VAL A 329 20.62 7.20 -2.71
CA VAL A 329 22.05 6.94 -2.78
C VAL A 329 22.55 6.83 -4.23
N VAL A 330 21.75 6.21 -5.13
CA VAL A 330 22.18 5.93 -6.51
C VAL A 330 21.76 7.00 -7.52
N ALA A 331 20.73 7.79 -7.21
CA ALA A 331 20.24 8.85 -8.09
C ALA A 331 20.98 10.18 -7.85
N PRO A 332 21.35 10.91 -8.92
CA PRO A 332 21.88 12.27 -8.79
C PRO A 332 20.89 13.17 -8.03
N GLU A 333 21.42 14.07 -7.18
CA GLU A 333 20.60 14.91 -6.31
C GLU A 333 19.54 15.71 -7.07
N LYS A 334 19.92 16.31 -8.21
CA LYS A 334 19.04 17.09 -9.09
C LYS A 334 17.90 16.26 -9.71
N LEU A 335 18.01 14.91 -9.75
CA LEU A 335 17.07 14.00 -10.39
C LEU A 335 16.31 13.09 -9.41
N ARG A 336 16.53 13.24 -8.09
CA ARG A 336 15.89 12.38 -7.06
C ARG A 336 14.36 12.32 -7.19
N SER A 337 13.71 13.47 -7.40
CA SER A 337 12.27 13.53 -7.56
C SER A 337 11.79 12.74 -8.80
N THR A 338 12.48 12.90 -9.94
CA THR A 338 12.19 12.14 -11.16
C THR A 338 12.43 10.65 -10.96
N ALA A 339 13.53 10.29 -10.30
CA ALA A 339 13.87 8.91 -10.00
C ALA A 339 12.85 8.25 -9.05
N GLN A 340 12.33 8.97 -8.05
CA GLN A 340 11.23 8.51 -7.17
C GLN A 340 9.95 8.27 -7.97
N GLY A 341 9.61 9.15 -8.91
CA GLY A 341 8.47 8.95 -9.81
C GLY A 341 8.61 7.70 -10.66
N ILE A 342 9.81 7.46 -11.24
CA ILE A 342 10.10 6.24 -12.02
C ILE A 342 10.01 5.00 -11.14
N LEU A 343 10.57 5.04 -9.92
CA LEU A 343 10.47 3.93 -8.96
C LEU A 343 9.00 3.60 -8.65
N SER A 344 8.18 4.61 -8.38
CA SER A 344 6.75 4.42 -8.09
C SER A 344 6.01 3.81 -9.29
N MET A 345 6.30 4.28 -10.51
CA MET A 345 5.72 3.73 -11.74
C MET A 345 6.11 2.26 -11.94
N VAL A 346 7.37 1.91 -11.67
CA VAL A 346 7.87 0.55 -11.83
C VAL A 346 7.33 -0.36 -10.74
N SER A 347 7.35 0.06 -9.48
CA SER A 347 7.00 -0.78 -8.32
C SER A 347 5.48 -0.94 -8.16
N ALA A 348 4.74 0.15 -8.03
CA ALA A 348 3.29 0.09 -7.85
C ALA A 348 2.56 -0.11 -9.19
N GLY A 349 3.05 0.51 -10.28
CA GLY A 349 2.48 0.39 -11.61
C GLY A 349 2.82 -0.95 -12.27
N ILE A 350 3.95 -1.01 -12.97
CA ILE A 350 4.28 -2.16 -13.83
C ILE A 350 4.35 -3.47 -13.05
N ALA A 351 5.09 -3.50 -11.94
CA ALA A 351 5.21 -4.70 -11.12
C ALA A 351 3.86 -5.10 -10.50
N GLY A 352 3.10 -4.13 -9.99
CA GLY A 352 1.79 -4.39 -9.38
C GLY A 352 0.78 -4.96 -10.39
N ILE A 353 0.71 -4.41 -11.60
CA ILE A 353 -0.15 -4.90 -12.68
C ILE A 353 0.24 -6.34 -13.05
N ALA A 354 1.51 -6.53 -13.40
CA ALA A 354 2.00 -7.84 -13.82
C ALA A 354 1.82 -8.90 -12.72
N SER A 355 2.10 -8.55 -11.47
CA SER A 355 1.95 -9.44 -10.32
C SER A 355 0.50 -9.84 -10.08
N ASN A 356 -0.43 -8.89 -10.05
CA ASN A 356 -1.85 -9.20 -9.80
C ASN A 356 -2.45 -10.08 -10.90
N VAL A 357 -2.16 -9.77 -12.17
CA VAL A 357 -2.67 -10.55 -13.32
C VAL A 357 -2.09 -11.96 -13.30
N SER A 358 -0.77 -12.10 -13.16
CA SER A 358 -0.12 -13.41 -13.15
C SER A 358 -0.49 -14.24 -11.91
N ALA A 359 -0.63 -13.61 -10.75
CA ALA A 359 -1.05 -14.28 -9.53
C ALA A 359 -2.49 -14.82 -9.64
N GLY A 360 -3.42 -14.02 -10.16
CA GLY A 360 -4.80 -14.47 -10.39
C GLY A 360 -4.89 -15.62 -11.38
N TRP A 361 -4.13 -15.54 -12.48
CA TRP A 361 -4.05 -16.62 -13.48
C TRP A 361 -3.46 -17.91 -12.90
N LEU A 362 -2.40 -17.78 -12.10
CA LEU A 362 -1.73 -18.93 -11.50
C LEU A 362 -2.63 -19.65 -10.48
N ILE A 363 -3.42 -18.91 -9.71
CA ILE A 363 -4.39 -19.50 -8.76
C ILE A 363 -5.40 -20.38 -9.48
N ASP A 364 -5.92 -19.95 -10.62
CA ASP A 364 -6.91 -20.74 -11.37
C ASP A 364 -6.30 -22.02 -11.99
N ARG A 365 -5.01 -21.96 -12.38
CA ARG A 365 -4.34 -23.08 -13.03
C ARG A 365 -3.74 -24.10 -12.07
N SER A 366 -3.14 -23.63 -11.00
CA SER A 366 -2.23 -24.46 -10.18
C SER A 366 -2.47 -24.33 -8.68
N GLY A 367 -3.46 -23.50 -8.31
CA GLY A 367 -3.79 -23.25 -6.91
C GLY A 367 -2.93 -22.17 -6.26
N ILE A 368 -3.36 -21.76 -5.07
CA ILE A 368 -2.77 -20.63 -4.36
C ILE A 368 -1.40 -20.97 -3.76
N ASP A 369 -1.17 -22.23 -3.41
CA ASP A 369 0.08 -22.67 -2.79
C ASP A 369 1.28 -22.51 -3.71
N LEU A 370 1.09 -22.83 -5.00
CA LEU A 370 2.16 -22.67 -6.00
C LEU A 370 2.52 -21.19 -6.21
N LEU A 371 1.53 -20.29 -6.14
CA LEU A 371 1.80 -18.84 -6.18
C LEU A 371 2.75 -18.43 -5.06
N TYR A 372 2.43 -18.81 -3.81
CA TYR A 372 3.25 -18.47 -2.65
C TYR A 372 4.63 -19.12 -2.70
N LEU A 373 4.73 -20.36 -3.19
CA LEU A 373 5.98 -21.08 -3.37
C LEU A 373 6.89 -20.39 -4.39
N ILE A 374 6.39 -20.09 -5.58
CA ILE A 374 7.16 -19.41 -6.65
C ILE A 374 7.63 -18.04 -6.18
N CYS A 375 6.71 -17.25 -5.60
CA CYS A 375 7.06 -15.92 -5.09
C CYS A 375 8.02 -16.00 -3.93
N GLY A 376 7.87 -16.99 -3.04
CA GLY A 376 8.76 -17.24 -1.90
C GLY A 376 10.18 -17.60 -2.36
N VAL A 377 10.32 -18.62 -3.19
CA VAL A 377 11.63 -19.05 -3.73
C VAL A 377 12.27 -17.94 -4.57
N GLY A 378 11.50 -17.29 -5.44
CA GLY A 378 12.00 -16.18 -6.25
C GLY A 378 12.53 -15.03 -5.42
N ALA A 379 11.81 -14.63 -4.36
CA ALA A 379 12.23 -13.54 -3.48
C ALA A 379 13.39 -13.93 -2.56
N LEU A 380 13.45 -15.18 -2.08
CA LEU A 380 14.62 -15.71 -1.35
C LEU A 380 15.87 -15.63 -2.22
N THR A 381 15.78 -16.09 -3.46
CA THR A 381 16.87 -16.03 -4.43
C THR A 381 17.29 -14.59 -4.72
N LEU A 382 16.32 -13.72 -5.04
CA LEU A 382 16.61 -12.30 -5.31
C LEU A 382 17.25 -11.61 -4.11
N GLY A 383 16.74 -11.86 -2.90
CA GLY A 383 17.28 -11.30 -1.65
C GLY A 383 18.68 -11.80 -1.34
N ALA A 384 18.97 -13.10 -1.54
CA ALA A 384 20.30 -13.67 -1.38
C ALA A 384 21.33 -13.04 -2.35
N PHE A 385 20.92 -12.77 -3.59
CA PHE A 385 21.78 -12.14 -4.58
C PHE A 385 21.76 -10.59 -4.53
N ALA A 386 21.02 -9.97 -3.61
CA ALA A 386 20.91 -8.52 -3.51
C ALA A 386 22.28 -7.82 -3.43
N TRP A 387 23.22 -8.39 -2.70
CA TRP A 387 24.59 -7.83 -2.54
C TRP A 387 25.44 -7.89 -3.81
N TRP A 388 25.09 -8.74 -4.77
CA TRP A 388 25.77 -8.81 -6.07
C TRP A 388 25.08 -7.94 -7.12
N ILE A 389 23.78 -7.87 -7.08
CA ILE A 389 22.96 -7.09 -8.03
C ILE A 389 23.06 -5.59 -7.73
N LEU A 390 22.92 -5.23 -6.46
CA LEU A 390 22.91 -3.85 -6.01
C LEU A 390 24.35 -3.37 -5.76
N PRO A 391 24.82 -2.32 -6.43
CA PRO A 391 26.13 -1.74 -6.17
C PRO A 391 26.28 -1.27 -4.72
N GLY A 392 27.45 -1.53 -4.12
CA GLY A 392 27.83 -0.89 -2.88
C GLY A 392 28.19 0.57 -3.17
N VAL A 393 27.39 1.51 -2.70
CA VAL A 393 27.71 2.93 -2.79
C VAL A 393 28.15 3.39 -1.40
N GLN A 394 29.43 3.76 -1.27
CA GLN A 394 29.94 4.39 -0.06
C GLN A 394 29.50 5.86 -0.07
N ARG A 395 28.54 6.22 0.77
CA ARG A 395 28.41 7.62 1.20
C ARG A 395 29.39 7.90 2.31
N SER A 396 29.91 9.12 2.33
CA SER A 396 30.69 9.59 3.47
C SER A 396 29.83 9.52 4.74
N THR A 397 30.47 9.23 5.87
CA THR A 397 29.79 9.11 7.18
C THR A 397 29.00 10.37 7.54
N ASP A 398 29.38 11.53 6.99
CA ASP A 398 28.75 12.83 7.21
C ASP A 398 27.40 12.98 6.45
N GLU A 399 27.27 12.39 5.26
CA GLU A 399 26.00 12.37 4.53
C GLU A 399 24.97 11.44 5.17
N ILE A 400 25.43 10.34 5.79
CA ILE A 400 24.56 9.42 6.55
C ILE A 400 24.07 10.12 7.83
N ARG A 401 24.90 10.93 8.49
CA ARG A 401 24.50 11.74 9.64
C ARG A 401 23.50 12.83 9.32
N ALA A 402 23.54 13.38 8.12
CA ALA A 402 22.58 14.40 7.67
C ALA A 402 21.18 13.83 7.38
N ILE A 403 21.08 12.53 7.05
CA ILE A 403 19.82 11.82 6.78
C ILE A 403 19.28 11.16 8.07
N ALA A 404 20.14 10.74 8.98
CA ALA A 404 19.76 10.29 10.31
C ALA A 404 19.13 11.49 11.05
N LEU A 405 17.90 11.30 11.49
CA LEU A 405 17.09 12.31 12.18
C LEU A 405 17.96 13.09 13.18
N PRO A 406 17.93 14.41 13.17
CA PRO A 406 18.65 15.20 14.17
C PRO A 406 17.94 15.08 15.52
N GLY A 407 18.37 14.13 16.31
CA GLY A 407 17.83 13.83 17.65
C GLY A 407 18.81 13.06 18.53
N ASP A 408 19.87 12.47 17.97
CA ASP A 408 20.84 11.66 18.74
C ASP A 408 22.13 12.43 19.11
N THR A 409 22.06 13.73 19.28
CA THR A 409 23.08 14.48 20.04
C THR A 409 22.55 14.69 21.46
N ILE A 410 22.56 13.64 22.26
CA ILE A 410 22.62 13.75 23.72
C ILE A 410 23.82 12.91 24.16
N ALA A 411 24.82 13.66 24.64
CA ALA A 411 25.99 13.39 25.49
C ALA A 411 26.44 11.94 25.68
#